data_3feb13cc32e95d9b0621c437a7e41cda
#
_entry.id   3feb13cc32e95d9b0621c437a7e41cda
#
_cell.length_a   1.000
_cell.length_b   1.000
_cell.length_c   1.000
_cell.angle_alpha   90.00
_cell.angle_beta   90.00
_cell.angle_gamma   90.00
#
_symmetry.space_group_name_H-M   'P 1'
#
loop_
_entity.id
_entity.type
_entity.pdbx_description
1 polymer ?
#
loop_
_entity_poly.entity_id
_entity_poly.type
_entity_poly.pdbx_seq_one_letter_code
_entity_poly.pdbx_strand_id
1 'polypeptide(L)'
;MAEKGNIRNPLKIYMGGPWALIIMALVSVTGVLVMLALRSRRRSSAPEPVDELDMEAYSGTWYEIARIPTRQNLDCIGNVSEYTLQGSRLRVRNTCTIGTFDGPQRVAKGLLWRVDPNKAGRMKVRLGLNIAADYWVIDKAADYSWSVVLGPDRMRLRIFCREPQMPESLYQTILRILRERGVNTTELVPTPQPEGAGPEMETSRGEE
;
A
#
# COMPACT_ATOMS: atom_id res chain seq x y z
N MET A 1 -63.18 22.54 -51.57
CA MET A 1 -62.62 21.19 -51.67
C MET A 1 -61.15 21.26 -51.24
N ALA A 2 -60.82 20.82 -50.03
CA ALA A 2 -59.46 20.79 -49.51
C ALA A 2 -59.24 19.38 -49.04
N GLU A 3 -58.27 18.73 -49.67
CA GLU A 3 -57.88 17.36 -49.47
C GLU A 3 -56.97 17.28 -48.22
N LYS A 4 -57.41 16.50 -47.22
CA LYS A 4 -56.59 16.20 -46.00
C LYS A 4 -55.59 15.17 -46.32
N GLY A 5 -54.29 15.60 -46.44
CA GLY A 5 -53.13 14.74 -46.53
C GLY A 5 -52.95 13.95 -45.21
N ASN A 6 -52.99 12.64 -45.31
CA ASN A 6 -52.78 11.67 -44.26
C ASN A 6 -51.26 11.50 -44.02
N ILE A 7 -50.74 12.11 -42.98
CA ILE A 7 -49.34 11.91 -42.56
C ILE A 7 -49.25 10.54 -41.85
N ARG A 8 -48.78 9.54 -42.57
CA ARG A 8 -48.40 8.24 -42.02
C ARG A 8 -47.16 8.42 -41.12
N ASN A 9 -47.36 8.14 -39.85
CA ASN A 9 -46.32 8.10 -38.85
C ASN A 9 -45.47 6.83 -39.04
N PRO A 10 -44.17 6.91 -39.49
CA PRO A 10 -43.30 5.74 -39.56
C PRO A 10 -42.45 5.73 -38.33
N LEU A 11 -42.73 4.87 -37.35
CA LEU A 11 -41.76 4.29 -36.41
C LEU A 11 -42.48 3.67 -35.23
N LYS A 12 -43.28 2.63 -35.51
CA LYS A 12 -43.51 1.61 -34.47
C LYS A 12 -42.31 0.68 -34.52
N ILE A 13 -41.30 0.99 -33.70
CA ILE A 13 -40.22 0.02 -33.40
C ILE A 13 -40.88 -1.11 -32.61
N TYR A 14 -41.03 -2.26 -33.22
CA TYR A 14 -41.51 -3.50 -32.63
C TYR A 14 -40.42 -3.99 -31.60
N MET A 15 -40.49 -3.52 -30.35
CA MET A 15 -39.70 -4.01 -29.24
C MET A 15 -40.41 -5.17 -28.53
N GLY A 16 -40.53 -6.31 -29.20
CA GLY A 16 -41.26 -7.46 -28.65
C GLY A 16 -40.90 -8.82 -29.25
N GLY A 17 -39.74 -8.96 -29.85
CA GLY A 17 -39.29 -10.24 -30.42
C GLY A 17 -38.11 -10.87 -29.64
N PRO A 18 -37.77 -12.14 -29.86
CA PRO A 18 -36.66 -12.84 -29.21
C PRO A 18 -35.30 -12.11 -29.38
N TRP A 19 -35.15 -11.25 -30.36
CA TRP A 19 -33.98 -10.40 -30.58
C TRP A 19 -33.75 -9.37 -29.47
N ALA A 20 -34.81 -8.85 -28.82
CA ALA A 20 -34.65 -7.90 -27.74
C ALA A 20 -33.94 -8.54 -26.53
N LEU A 21 -34.23 -9.81 -26.25
CA LEU A 21 -33.56 -10.57 -25.22
C LEU A 21 -32.09 -10.86 -25.58
N ILE A 22 -31.81 -11.15 -26.87
CA ILE A 22 -30.45 -11.37 -27.37
C ILE A 22 -29.62 -10.09 -27.29
N ILE A 23 -30.18 -8.94 -27.66
CA ILE A 23 -29.49 -7.65 -27.55
C ILE A 23 -29.24 -7.29 -26.10
N MET A 24 -30.17 -7.49 -25.18
CA MET A 24 -29.96 -7.26 -23.75
C MET A 24 -28.90 -8.20 -23.16
N ALA A 25 -28.87 -9.46 -23.57
CA ALA A 25 -27.84 -10.41 -23.13
C ALA A 25 -26.46 -10.01 -23.64
N LEU A 26 -26.31 -9.57 -24.88
CA LEU A 26 -25.04 -9.10 -25.46
C LEU A 26 -24.55 -7.82 -24.77
N VAL A 27 -25.42 -6.86 -24.45
CA VAL A 27 -25.07 -5.63 -23.73
C VAL A 27 -24.61 -5.94 -22.31
N SER A 28 -25.24 -6.91 -21.62
CA SER A 28 -24.82 -7.30 -20.27
C SER A 28 -23.46 -8.01 -20.28
N VAL A 29 -23.20 -8.90 -21.24
CA VAL A 29 -21.92 -9.62 -21.37
C VAL A 29 -20.79 -8.64 -21.71
N THR A 30 -21.01 -7.71 -22.66
CA THR A 30 -20.02 -6.67 -22.98
C THR A 30 -19.77 -5.73 -21.80
N GLY A 31 -20.78 -5.35 -21.04
CA GLY A 31 -20.64 -4.54 -19.83
C GLY A 31 -19.80 -5.24 -18.76
N VAL A 32 -20.04 -6.54 -18.53
CA VAL A 32 -19.22 -7.34 -17.59
C VAL A 32 -17.77 -7.49 -18.07
N LEU A 33 -17.55 -7.76 -19.36
CA LEU A 33 -16.20 -7.87 -19.93
C LEU A 33 -15.43 -6.54 -19.85
N VAL A 34 -16.08 -5.41 -20.12
CA VAL A 34 -15.48 -4.07 -19.98
C VAL A 34 -15.17 -3.78 -18.52
N MET A 35 -16.06 -4.11 -17.58
CA MET A 35 -15.79 -3.98 -16.15
C MET A 35 -14.62 -4.84 -15.68
N LEU A 36 -14.54 -6.09 -16.16
CA LEU A 36 -13.43 -7.00 -15.85
C LEU A 36 -12.11 -6.48 -16.47
N ALA A 37 -12.13 -5.96 -17.70
CA ALA A 37 -10.97 -5.36 -18.35
C ALA A 37 -10.51 -4.07 -17.65
N LEU A 38 -11.44 -3.22 -17.20
CA LEU A 38 -11.11 -2.03 -16.42
C LEU A 38 -10.57 -2.37 -15.02
N ARG A 39 -11.11 -3.41 -14.36
CA ARG A 39 -10.56 -3.96 -13.11
C ARG A 39 -9.16 -4.57 -13.31
N SER A 40 -8.96 -5.28 -14.42
CA SER A 40 -7.64 -5.84 -14.79
C SER A 40 -6.62 -4.74 -15.05
N ARG A 41 -6.98 -3.69 -15.78
CA ARG A 41 -6.12 -2.52 -16.02
C ARG A 41 -5.79 -1.76 -14.74
N ARG A 42 -6.73 -1.61 -13.81
CA ARG A 42 -6.47 -1.03 -12.48
C ARG A 42 -5.54 -1.89 -11.63
N ARG A 43 -5.59 -3.22 -11.76
CA ARG A 43 -4.65 -4.15 -11.11
C ARG A 43 -3.24 -4.09 -11.74
N SER A 44 -3.14 -3.86 -13.06
CA SER A 44 -1.88 -3.85 -13.80
C SER A 44 -1.02 -2.60 -13.58
N SER A 45 -1.51 -1.58 -12.90
CA SER A 45 -0.79 -0.33 -12.69
C SER A 45 -0.33 -0.10 -11.24
N ALA A 46 -0.25 -1.17 -10.42
CA ALA A 46 0.45 -1.06 -9.13
C ALA A 46 1.95 -0.85 -9.41
N PRO A 47 2.62 0.06 -8.70
CA PRO A 47 4.06 0.21 -8.84
C PRO A 47 4.74 -1.13 -8.61
N GLU A 48 5.68 -1.47 -9.50
CA GLU A 48 6.50 -2.67 -9.35
C GLU A 48 7.38 -2.54 -8.11
N PRO A 49 7.60 -3.62 -7.36
CA PRO A 49 8.61 -3.68 -6.32
C PRO A 49 10.00 -3.40 -6.90
N VAL A 50 10.90 -2.87 -6.09
CA VAL A 50 12.30 -2.63 -6.50
C VAL A 50 12.98 -3.93 -6.90
N ASP A 51 13.84 -3.86 -7.94
CA ASP A 51 14.56 -5.03 -8.44
C ASP A 51 15.66 -5.45 -7.46
N GLU A 52 16.29 -4.48 -6.80
CA GLU A 52 17.40 -4.69 -5.88
C GLU A 52 17.03 -4.26 -4.45
N LEU A 53 17.27 -5.14 -3.50
CA LEU A 53 17.11 -4.87 -2.07
C LEU A 53 18.12 -5.73 -1.31
N ASP A 54 19.08 -5.10 -0.67
CA ASP A 54 19.99 -5.76 0.27
C ASP A 54 19.25 -5.98 1.60
N MET A 55 19.16 -7.23 2.04
CA MET A 55 18.46 -7.60 3.28
C MET A 55 19.23 -7.17 4.53
N GLU A 56 20.56 -7.11 4.45
CA GLU A 56 21.39 -6.64 5.55
C GLU A 56 21.24 -5.13 5.72
N ALA A 57 21.36 -4.37 4.62
CA ALA A 57 21.14 -2.92 4.64
C ALA A 57 19.67 -2.55 5.01
N TYR A 58 18.70 -3.43 4.67
CA TYR A 58 17.30 -3.23 5.05
C TYR A 58 17.02 -3.61 6.50
N SER A 59 17.89 -4.37 7.17
CA SER A 59 17.78 -4.73 8.58
C SER A 59 17.91 -3.49 9.49
N GLY A 60 17.66 -3.65 10.79
CA GLY A 60 17.70 -2.59 11.79
C GLY A 60 16.32 -1.96 12.04
N THR A 61 16.33 -0.75 12.60
CA THR A 61 15.14 -0.04 13.05
C THR A 61 14.57 0.86 11.97
N TRP A 62 13.23 0.87 11.87
CA TRP A 62 12.45 1.71 10.97
C TRP A 62 11.27 2.33 11.71
N TYR A 63 11.14 3.64 11.64
CA TYR A 63 10.00 4.39 12.16
C TYR A 63 8.95 4.57 11.06
N GLU A 64 7.70 4.24 11.35
CA GLU A 64 6.60 4.49 10.42
C GLU A 64 6.23 5.98 10.48
N ILE A 65 6.44 6.69 9.38
CA ILE A 65 6.16 8.14 9.28
C ILE A 65 4.73 8.40 8.85
N ALA A 66 4.20 7.57 7.95
CA ALA A 66 2.82 7.66 7.50
C ALA A 66 2.31 6.30 7.03
N ARG A 67 0.99 6.12 7.10
CA ARG A 67 0.31 4.91 6.62
C ARG A 67 -1.09 5.21 6.10
N ILE A 68 -1.63 4.32 5.28
CA ILE A 68 -3.08 4.18 5.12
C ILE A 68 -3.59 3.37 6.31
N PRO A 69 -4.51 3.92 7.13
CA PRO A 69 -5.00 3.25 8.33
C PRO A 69 -5.79 2.00 8.00
N THR A 70 -5.72 1.01 8.88
CA THR A 70 -6.55 -0.19 8.85
C THR A 70 -7.25 -0.35 10.21
N ARG A 71 -8.33 -1.12 10.26
CA ARG A 71 -9.05 -1.37 11.54
C ARG A 71 -8.15 -1.89 12.66
N GLN A 72 -7.04 -2.55 12.30
CA GLN A 72 -6.12 -3.17 13.27
C GLN A 72 -5.10 -2.18 13.84
N ASN A 73 -4.93 -1.01 13.24
CA ASN A 73 -3.89 -0.04 13.63
C ASN A 73 -4.38 1.40 13.76
N LEU A 74 -5.70 1.62 13.80
CA LEU A 74 -6.28 2.97 13.95
C LEU A 74 -5.79 3.68 15.20
N ASP A 75 -5.60 2.94 16.27
CA ASP A 75 -5.23 3.37 17.61
C ASP A 75 -3.71 3.31 17.87
N CYS A 76 -2.92 2.81 16.91
CA CYS A 76 -1.46 2.70 17.03
C CYS A 76 -0.76 4.03 16.74
N ILE A 77 0.11 4.48 17.63
CA ILE A 77 1.06 5.59 17.45
C ILE A 77 2.47 5.12 17.81
N GLY A 78 3.50 5.87 17.43
CA GLY A 78 4.88 5.51 17.71
C GLY A 78 5.24 4.13 17.12
N ASN A 79 4.78 3.85 15.88
CA ASN A 79 4.98 2.54 15.29
C ASN A 79 6.44 2.38 14.82
N VAL A 80 7.11 1.35 15.36
CA VAL A 80 8.50 0.99 15.05
C VAL A 80 8.55 -0.44 14.55
N SER A 81 9.29 -0.67 13.47
CA SER A 81 9.58 -1.98 12.91
C SER A 81 11.07 -2.28 13.05
N GLU A 82 11.40 -3.32 13.78
CA GLU A 82 12.76 -3.82 13.95
C GLU A 82 12.94 -5.07 13.09
N TYR A 83 13.92 -5.04 12.19
CA TYR A 83 14.27 -6.18 11.34
C TYR A 83 15.64 -6.71 11.71
N THR A 84 15.75 -8.01 12.01
CA THR A 84 17.00 -8.69 12.30
C THR A 84 17.26 -9.76 11.26
N LEU A 85 18.40 -9.71 10.57
CA LEU A 85 18.78 -10.70 9.57
C LEU A 85 18.96 -12.08 10.23
N GLN A 86 18.30 -13.09 9.66
CA GLN A 86 18.41 -14.49 10.07
C GLN A 86 18.49 -15.38 8.83
N GLY A 87 19.69 -15.69 8.40
CA GLY A 87 19.93 -16.37 7.13
C GLY A 87 19.41 -15.53 5.96
N SER A 88 18.53 -16.08 5.14
CA SER A 88 17.91 -15.40 4.00
C SER A 88 16.60 -14.66 4.34
N ARG A 89 16.25 -14.51 5.61
CA ARG A 89 14.99 -13.91 6.08
C ARG A 89 15.27 -12.82 7.10
N LEU A 90 14.30 -11.95 7.31
CA LEU A 90 14.31 -10.97 8.39
C LEU A 90 13.30 -11.39 9.47
N ARG A 91 13.76 -11.50 10.72
CA ARG A 91 12.89 -11.51 11.87
C ARG A 91 12.31 -10.12 12.04
N VAL A 92 11.00 -10.04 12.24
CA VAL A 92 10.27 -8.79 12.39
C VAL A 92 9.78 -8.67 13.82
N ARG A 93 9.98 -7.48 14.41
CA ARG A 93 9.32 -7.06 15.63
C ARG A 93 8.70 -5.69 15.38
N ASN A 94 7.38 -5.62 15.29
CA ASN A 94 6.64 -4.36 15.19
C ASN A 94 6.13 -4.00 16.59
N THR A 95 6.36 -2.77 16.99
CA THR A 95 5.88 -2.22 18.26
C THR A 95 5.11 -0.95 17.98
N CYS A 96 3.97 -0.76 18.61
CA CYS A 96 3.28 0.52 18.65
C CYS A 96 2.66 0.73 20.04
N THR A 97 2.37 1.97 20.36
CA THR A 97 1.67 2.36 21.58
C THR A 97 0.21 2.67 21.25
N ILE A 98 -0.70 2.34 22.13
CA ILE A 98 -2.13 2.49 21.91
C ILE A 98 -2.63 3.82 22.50
N GLY A 99 -3.20 4.64 21.63
CA GLY A 99 -3.86 5.89 22.00
C GLY A 99 -2.90 7.03 22.31
N THR A 100 -2.10 6.92 23.36
CA THR A 100 -1.11 7.92 23.80
C THR A 100 0.27 7.29 23.94
N PHE A 101 1.35 8.09 23.96
CA PHE A 101 2.73 7.57 24.10
C PHE A 101 2.98 6.85 25.44
N ASP A 102 2.19 7.16 26.48
CA ASP A 102 2.21 6.47 27.78
C ASP A 102 1.25 5.27 27.83
N GLY A 103 0.56 4.99 26.74
CA GLY A 103 -0.41 3.91 26.64
C GLY A 103 0.24 2.52 26.59
N PRO A 104 -0.56 1.45 26.61
CA PRO A 104 -0.04 0.10 26.55
C PRO A 104 0.58 -0.19 25.18
N GLN A 105 1.69 -0.91 25.19
CA GLN A 105 2.36 -1.34 23.97
C GLN A 105 1.72 -2.58 23.37
N ARG A 106 1.55 -2.55 22.05
CA ARG A 106 1.21 -3.72 21.23
C ARG A 106 2.45 -4.16 20.48
N VAL A 107 2.81 -5.45 20.61
CA VAL A 107 3.96 -6.06 19.94
C VAL A 107 3.50 -7.18 19.03
N ALA A 108 3.93 -7.16 17.77
CA ALA A 108 3.74 -8.23 16.83
C ALA A 108 5.10 -8.74 16.32
N LYS A 109 5.35 -10.04 16.42
CA LYS A 109 6.59 -10.67 15.99
C LYS A 109 6.33 -11.60 14.82
N GLY A 110 7.31 -11.73 13.90
CA GLY A 110 7.15 -12.59 12.74
C GLY A 110 8.39 -12.71 11.88
N LEU A 111 8.14 -13.02 10.61
CA LEU A 111 9.18 -13.20 9.59
C LEU A 111 8.80 -12.46 8.31
N LEU A 112 9.80 -11.89 7.65
CA LEU A 112 9.74 -11.27 6.33
C LEU A 112 10.72 -12.00 5.42
N TRP A 113 10.29 -12.37 4.20
CA TRP A 113 11.14 -13.12 3.26
C TRP A 113 10.81 -12.77 1.81
N ARG A 114 11.80 -12.91 0.95
CA ARG A 114 11.65 -12.77 -0.51
C ARG A 114 10.82 -13.90 -1.09
N VAL A 115 10.05 -13.60 -2.13
CA VAL A 115 9.25 -14.59 -2.87
C VAL A 115 9.56 -14.61 -4.36
N ASP A 116 10.33 -13.65 -4.85
CA ASP A 116 10.69 -13.50 -6.25
C ASP A 116 12.20 -13.23 -6.36
N PRO A 117 12.97 -14.09 -7.03
CA PRO A 117 14.41 -13.89 -7.17
C PRO A 117 14.77 -12.68 -8.06
N ASN A 118 13.87 -12.31 -9.00
CA ASN A 118 14.09 -11.23 -9.96
C ASN A 118 13.56 -9.86 -9.47
N LYS A 119 12.79 -9.87 -8.39
CA LYS A 119 12.18 -8.68 -7.78
C LYS A 119 12.44 -8.73 -6.28
N ALA A 120 13.63 -8.27 -5.86
CA ALA A 120 14.05 -8.40 -4.47
C ALA A 120 13.13 -7.66 -3.49
N GLY A 121 12.48 -6.57 -3.91
CA GLY A 121 11.48 -5.86 -3.12
C GLY A 121 10.14 -6.58 -2.99
N ARG A 122 9.93 -7.70 -3.74
CA ARG A 122 8.72 -8.50 -3.63
C ARG A 122 8.84 -9.52 -2.52
N MET A 123 8.25 -9.20 -1.39
CA MET A 123 8.36 -10.01 -0.17
C MET A 123 7.01 -10.38 0.39
N LYS A 124 7.01 -11.29 1.35
CA LYS A 124 5.88 -11.62 2.23
C LYS A 124 6.26 -11.48 3.69
N VAL A 125 5.32 -11.00 4.48
CA VAL A 125 5.43 -10.89 5.93
C VAL A 125 4.37 -11.74 6.61
N ARG A 126 4.74 -12.46 7.65
CA ARG A 126 3.81 -13.17 8.54
C ARG A 126 4.07 -12.73 9.98
N LEU A 127 3.07 -12.15 10.62
CA LEU A 127 3.10 -11.73 12.00
C LEU A 127 2.26 -12.69 12.85
N GLY A 128 2.87 -13.29 13.86
CA GLY A 128 2.22 -14.29 14.70
C GLY A 128 1.75 -15.51 13.91
N LEU A 129 0.53 -15.95 14.22
CA LEU A 129 -0.15 -17.08 13.54
C LEU A 129 -0.96 -16.64 12.32
N ASN A 130 -0.88 -15.39 11.90
CA ASN A 130 -1.66 -14.85 10.80
C ASN A 130 -1.21 -15.43 9.45
N ILE A 131 -2.09 -15.33 8.45
CA ILE A 131 -1.76 -15.65 7.06
C ILE A 131 -0.71 -14.65 6.58
N ALA A 132 0.27 -15.15 5.80
CA ALA A 132 1.29 -14.30 5.22
C ALA A 132 0.66 -13.26 4.26
N ALA A 133 1.00 -12.00 4.49
CA ALA A 133 0.58 -10.87 3.67
C ALA A 133 1.70 -10.46 2.71
N ASP A 134 1.32 -9.89 1.57
CA ASP A 134 2.29 -9.29 0.66
C ASP A 134 2.89 -8.02 1.27
N TYR A 135 4.20 -7.87 1.07
CA TYR A 135 5.02 -6.77 1.54
C TYR A 135 5.94 -6.34 0.40
N TRP A 136 5.54 -5.35 -0.37
CA TRP A 136 6.28 -4.89 -1.53
C TRP A 136 7.01 -3.58 -1.23
N VAL A 137 8.32 -3.62 -1.21
CA VAL A 137 9.13 -2.40 -1.19
C VAL A 137 9.11 -1.84 -2.60
N ILE A 138 8.36 -0.75 -2.80
CA ILE A 138 8.16 -0.14 -4.12
C ILE A 138 9.14 1.00 -4.40
N ASP A 139 9.73 1.57 -3.33
CA ASP A 139 10.74 2.60 -3.42
C ASP A 139 11.58 2.67 -2.15
N LYS A 140 12.80 3.17 -2.25
CA LYS A 140 13.71 3.40 -1.15
C LYS A 140 14.83 4.37 -1.51
N ALA A 141 15.43 5.00 -0.51
CA ALA A 141 16.69 5.72 -0.69
C ALA A 141 17.84 4.77 -1.05
N ALA A 142 18.82 5.26 -1.78
CA ALA A 142 20.03 4.50 -2.11
C ALA A 142 20.79 4.06 -0.86
N ASP A 143 20.84 4.92 0.16
CA ASP A 143 21.47 4.70 1.46
C ASP A 143 20.55 4.03 2.50
N TYR A 144 19.35 3.62 2.10
CA TYR A 144 18.34 3.01 2.98
C TYR A 144 17.86 3.94 4.12
N SER A 145 17.96 5.25 3.99
CA SER A 145 17.46 6.20 4.99
C SER A 145 15.94 6.24 5.07
N TRP A 146 15.25 5.95 3.97
CA TRP A 146 13.79 5.80 3.92
C TRP A 146 13.36 4.68 2.97
N SER A 147 12.14 4.18 3.16
CA SER A 147 11.51 3.21 2.25
C SER A 147 10.00 3.37 2.18
N VAL A 148 9.42 2.92 1.07
CA VAL A 148 7.97 2.89 0.85
C VAL A 148 7.53 1.46 0.62
N VAL A 149 6.55 1.03 1.38
CA VAL A 149 5.95 -0.30 1.30
C VAL A 149 4.50 -0.20 0.87
N LEU A 150 4.13 -1.01 -0.10
CA LEU A 150 2.76 -1.07 -0.64
C LEU A 150 2.31 -2.53 -0.72
N GLY A 151 1.05 -2.80 -0.38
CA GLY A 151 0.42 -4.07 -0.72
C GLY A 151 -0.10 -4.07 -2.17
N PRO A 152 -0.25 -5.24 -2.81
CA PRO A 152 -0.77 -5.34 -4.18
C PRO A 152 -2.21 -4.86 -4.31
N ASP A 153 -2.96 -4.83 -3.21
CA ASP A 153 -4.30 -4.26 -3.10
C ASP A 153 -4.31 -2.73 -3.09
N ARG A 154 -3.13 -2.09 -2.99
CA ARG A 154 -2.91 -0.64 -2.86
C ARG A 154 -3.54 0.00 -1.62
N MET A 155 -4.07 -0.78 -0.70
CA MET A 155 -4.72 -0.31 0.51
C MET A 155 -3.77 -0.29 1.72
N ARG A 156 -2.56 -0.82 1.57
CA ARG A 156 -1.56 -0.90 2.64
C ARG A 156 -0.28 -0.17 2.24
N LEU A 157 -0.39 1.15 2.15
CA LEU A 157 0.75 2.04 1.91
C LEU A 157 1.34 2.46 3.24
N ARG A 158 2.67 2.38 3.36
CA ARG A 158 3.45 2.83 4.51
C ARG A 158 4.72 3.53 4.03
N ILE A 159 5.08 4.59 4.71
CA ILE A 159 6.34 5.31 4.53
C ILE A 159 7.14 5.12 5.81
N PHE A 160 8.36 4.63 5.67
CA PHE A 160 9.29 4.40 6.76
C PHE A 160 10.53 5.29 6.64
N CYS A 161 11.11 5.65 7.78
CA CYS A 161 12.38 6.38 7.88
C CYS A 161 13.26 5.72 8.94
N ARG A 162 14.58 5.90 8.82
CA ARG A 162 15.53 5.50 9.88
C ARG A 162 15.46 6.43 11.09
N GLU A 163 15.06 7.65 10.87
CA GLU A 163 14.85 8.64 11.92
C GLU A 163 13.35 8.75 12.26
N PRO A 164 13.00 9.00 13.53
CA PRO A 164 11.63 9.15 13.96
C PRO A 164 10.96 10.40 13.38
N GLN A 165 11.76 11.39 13.01
CA GLN A 165 11.31 12.64 12.40
C GLN A 165 11.84 12.72 10.95
N MET A 166 10.94 12.72 9.97
CA MET A 166 11.29 12.92 8.56
C MET A 166 11.17 14.42 8.22
N PRO A 167 12.19 15.03 7.57
CA PRO A 167 12.05 16.40 7.08
C PRO A 167 10.85 16.54 6.13
N GLU A 168 10.05 17.59 6.30
CA GLU A 168 8.85 17.83 5.50
C GLU A 168 9.16 17.87 3.98
N SER A 169 10.27 18.48 3.59
CA SER A 169 10.71 18.55 2.19
C SER A 169 10.95 17.16 1.59
N LEU A 170 11.51 16.21 2.37
CA LEU A 170 11.70 14.83 1.96
C LEU A 170 10.35 14.11 1.86
N TYR A 171 9.48 14.28 2.86
CA TYR A 171 8.13 13.70 2.85
C TYR A 171 7.35 14.13 1.61
N GLN A 172 7.31 15.42 1.31
CA GLN A 172 6.64 15.94 0.10
C GLN A 172 7.26 15.43 -1.20
N THR A 173 8.59 15.25 -1.23
CA THR A 173 9.28 14.63 -2.38
C THR A 173 8.82 13.19 -2.60
N ILE A 174 8.75 12.39 -1.53
CA ILE A 174 8.25 11.01 -1.60
C ILE A 174 6.79 10.99 -2.08
N LEU A 175 5.93 11.85 -1.55
CA LEU A 175 4.54 11.93 -1.98
C LEU A 175 4.39 12.29 -3.46
N ARG A 176 5.25 13.18 -3.98
CA ARG A 176 5.28 13.54 -5.40
C ARG A 176 5.67 12.34 -6.26
N ILE A 177 6.76 11.64 -5.91
CA ILE A 177 7.20 10.43 -6.62
C ILE A 177 6.10 9.37 -6.64
N LEU A 178 5.43 9.13 -5.52
CA LEU A 178 4.34 8.16 -5.42
C LEU A 178 3.16 8.53 -6.34
N ARG A 179 2.76 9.79 -6.37
CA ARG A 179 1.69 10.28 -7.25
C ARG A 179 2.04 10.16 -8.73
N GLU A 180 3.27 10.48 -9.12
CA GLU A 180 3.78 10.31 -10.49
C GLU A 180 3.75 8.83 -10.91
N ARG A 181 3.96 7.90 -9.97
CA ARG A 181 3.85 6.45 -10.19
C ARG A 181 2.41 5.92 -10.05
N GLY A 182 1.41 6.80 -9.97
CA GLY A 182 -0.01 6.45 -9.91
C GLY A 182 -0.47 5.85 -8.57
N VAL A 183 0.29 6.07 -7.48
CA VAL A 183 -0.13 5.69 -6.14
C VAL A 183 -1.06 6.75 -5.56
N ASN A 184 -2.22 6.34 -5.06
CA ASN A 184 -3.10 7.24 -4.34
C ASN A 184 -2.53 7.51 -2.93
N THR A 185 -2.22 8.77 -2.65
CA THR A 185 -1.69 9.22 -1.36
C THR A 185 -2.70 9.99 -0.51
N THR A 186 -3.96 10.11 -0.96
CA THR A 186 -4.97 10.95 -0.29
C THR A 186 -5.44 10.38 1.05
N GLU A 187 -5.30 9.07 1.24
CA GLU A 187 -5.69 8.37 2.46
C GLU A 187 -4.52 8.17 3.43
N LEU A 188 -3.29 8.65 3.07
CA LEU A 188 -2.16 8.61 3.98
C LEU A 188 -2.41 9.55 5.16
N VAL A 189 -2.23 9.02 6.36
CA VAL A 189 -2.21 9.80 7.59
C VAL A 189 -0.83 9.72 8.24
N PRO A 190 -0.31 10.80 8.81
CA PRO A 190 0.92 10.76 9.60
C PRO A 190 0.79 9.79 10.77
N THR A 191 1.86 9.08 11.07
CA THR A 191 2.00 8.29 12.30
C THR A 191 2.83 9.11 13.29
N PRO A 192 2.24 9.63 14.37
CA PRO A 192 2.99 10.38 15.36
C PRO A 192 4.13 9.55 15.94
N GLN A 193 5.31 10.14 16.06
CA GLN A 193 6.47 9.59 16.73
C GLN A 193 6.81 10.44 17.95
N PRO A 194 7.33 9.86 19.05
CA PRO A 194 7.74 10.62 20.22
C PRO A 194 8.80 11.66 19.86
N GLU A 195 8.71 12.86 20.44
CA GLU A 195 9.78 13.84 20.36
C GLU A 195 11.03 13.30 21.06
N GLY A 196 12.19 13.37 20.41
CA GLY A 196 13.46 12.85 20.96
C GLY A 196 13.66 11.34 20.84
N ALA A 197 12.76 10.59 20.18
CA ALA A 197 12.97 9.17 19.88
C ALA A 197 14.00 9.02 18.73
N GLY A 198 15.25 9.40 18.97
CA GLY A 198 16.39 9.03 18.13
C GLY A 198 17.09 7.80 18.74
N PRO A 199 18.04 7.16 18.03
CA PRO A 199 18.89 6.15 18.66
C PRO A 199 19.56 6.77 19.89
N GLU A 200 19.33 6.17 21.05
CA GLU A 200 20.12 6.52 22.22
C GLU A 200 21.59 6.36 21.84
N MET A 201 22.30 7.48 21.72
CA MET A 201 23.75 7.43 21.69
C MET A 201 24.16 6.84 23.04
N GLU A 202 24.61 5.59 22.98
CA GLU A 202 25.26 4.91 24.10
C GLU A 202 26.41 5.80 24.54
N THR A 203 26.16 6.67 25.54
CA THR A 203 27.21 7.40 26.21
C THR A 203 28.06 6.34 26.89
N SER A 204 29.20 5.99 26.28
CA SER A 204 30.27 5.26 26.94
C SER A 204 30.59 6.01 28.24
N ARG A 205 30.03 5.55 29.34
CA ARG A 205 30.52 5.89 30.66
C ARG A 205 31.94 5.34 30.74
N GLY A 206 32.90 6.23 30.54
CA GLY A 206 34.26 5.94 30.91
C GLY A 206 34.29 5.52 32.37
N GLU A 207 34.75 4.30 32.61
CA GLU A 207 35.22 3.87 33.93
C GLU A 207 36.52 4.61 34.18
N GLU A 208 36.51 5.46 35.22
CA GLU A 208 37.68 5.83 35.98
C GLU A 208 37.89 4.80 37.09
#